data_27a51139538205cec816cb68ea7bb3ab
#
_entry.id   27a51139538205cec816cb68ea7bb3ab
#
_cell.length_a   1.000
_cell.length_b   1.000
_cell.length_c   1.000
_cell.angle_alpha   90.00
_cell.angle_beta   90.00
_cell.angle_gamma   90.00
#
_symmetry.space_group_name_H-M   'P 1'
#
loop_
_entity.id
_entity.type
_entity.pdbx_description
1 polymer ?
#
loop_
_entity_poly.entity_id
_entity_poly.type
_entity_poly.pdbx_seq_one_letter_code
_entity_poly.pdbx_strand_id
1 'polypeptide(L)'
;FLCAGIFLISSLSCREGGHVAKSYNAGINIIPTPRSLEKREGSFKLSDGVSIGAITPEAKKIATYFAAKISLATGYDVKVEDKGEITLVLDSCATFSPEGYALDVESSRVQVTACSPRGLFYGMQSFLQLLPAEIESAGIVRDVDWEAPAANIIDSPRFAYRGIHMDPCRHFMTVEEVKKQIDVLSMFKINTIHWHLTDDQGWRIEIKQYPGLAEIGG
;
A
#
# COMPACT_ATOMS: atom_id res chain seq x y z
N PHE A 1 1.97 -63.59 36.42
CA PHE A 1 2.09 -62.17 36.87
C PHE A 1 2.42 -61.29 35.67
N LEU A 2 1.42 -60.61 35.07
CA LEU A 2 1.55 -59.62 34.05
C LEU A 2 1.71 -58.26 34.75
N CYS A 3 2.83 -57.57 34.52
CA CYS A 3 2.96 -56.13 34.80
C CYS A 3 2.68 -55.36 33.54
N ALA A 4 1.53 -54.68 33.48
CA ALA A 4 1.19 -53.72 32.44
C ALA A 4 1.83 -52.38 32.81
N GLY A 5 2.84 -51.97 32.04
CA GLY A 5 3.44 -50.64 32.14
C GLY A 5 2.59 -49.63 31.37
N ILE A 6 2.00 -48.69 32.10
CA ILE A 6 1.29 -47.54 31.53
C ILE A 6 2.33 -46.49 31.13
N PHE A 7 2.55 -46.31 29.82
CA PHE A 7 3.31 -45.17 29.28
C PHE A 7 2.42 -43.94 29.28
N LEU A 8 2.66 -43.02 30.21
CA LEU A 8 2.11 -41.64 30.13
C LEU A 8 2.89 -40.87 29.07
N ILE A 9 2.26 -40.65 27.92
CA ILE A 9 2.75 -39.70 26.94
C ILE A 9 2.30 -38.32 27.40
N SER A 10 3.22 -37.54 28.00
CA SER A 10 3.01 -36.14 28.27
C SER A 10 3.11 -35.37 26.95
N SER A 11 1.98 -34.99 26.40
CA SER A 11 1.91 -34.04 25.30
C SER A 11 2.40 -32.66 25.80
N LEU A 12 3.64 -32.31 25.47
CA LEU A 12 4.08 -30.93 25.55
C LEU A 12 3.26 -30.13 24.48
N SER A 13 2.18 -29.51 24.92
CA SER A 13 1.51 -28.47 24.15
C SER A 13 2.43 -27.27 24.11
N CYS A 14 3.03 -26.98 22.93
CA CYS A 14 3.60 -25.67 22.67
C CYS A 14 2.48 -24.66 22.83
N ARG A 15 2.51 -23.87 23.89
CA ARG A 15 1.74 -22.65 24.01
C ARG A 15 2.31 -21.70 22.94
N GLU A 16 1.69 -21.66 21.79
CA GLU A 16 1.81 -20.51 20.92
C GLU A 16 1.38 -19.29 21.71
N GLY A 17 2.32 -18.34 21.87
CA GLY A 17 2.02 -17.04 22.44
C GLY A 17 0.90 -16.41 21.61
N GLY A 18 -0.30 -16.40 22.15
CA GLY A 18 -1.45 -15.82 21.49
C GLY A 18 -1.19 -14.36 21.20
N HIS A 19 -0.90 -14.03 19.95
CA HIS A 19 -1.16 -12.71 19.44
C HIS A 19 -2.68 -12.51 19.54
N VAL A 20 -3.11 -11.87 20.63
CA VAL A 20 -4.47 -11.34 20.72
C VAL A 20 -4.56 -10.32 19.60
N ALA A 21 -5.19 -10.70 18.49
CA ALA A 21 -5.59 -9.76 17.47
C ALA A 21 -6.45 -8.72 18.19
N LYS A 22 -5.91 -7.50 18.35
CA LYS A 22 -6.68 -6.37 18.87
C LYS A 22 -7.92 -6.27 18.01
N SER A 23 -9.10 -6.31 18.62
CA SER A 23 -10.39 -6.25 17.95
C SER A 23 -10.37 -5.09 16.93
N TYR A 24 -10.58 -5.43 15.66
CA TYR A 24 -10.76 -4.44 14.62
C TYR A 24 -11.94 -3.57 14.99
N ASN A 25 -11.73 -2.27 15.11
CA ASN A 25 -12.82 -1.32 15.32
C ASN A 25 -13.72 -1.35 14.07
N ALA A 26 -14.94 -1.81 14.24
CA ALA A 26 -15.92 -1.92 13.19
C ALA A 26 -16.01 -0.60 12.39
N GLY A 27 -15.73 -0.65 11.09
CA GLY A 27 -15.90 0.46 10.17
C GLY A 27 -14.62 0.99 9.48
N ILE A 28 -13.42 0.53 9.86
CA ILE A 28 -12.19 0.86 9.12
C ILE A 28 -11.59 -0.43 8.58
N ASN A 29 -11.54 -0.55 7.23
CA ASN A 29 -11.01 -1.72 6.54
C ASN A 29 -9.81 -1.30 5.68
N ILE A 30 -8.61 -1.67 6.12
CA ILE A 30 -7.36 -1.47 5.37
C ILE A 30 -6.77 -2.83 5.02
N ILE A 31 -6.39 -3.00 3.76
CA ILE A 31 -5.79 -4.22 3.22
C ILE A 31 -4.38 -3.90 2.69
N PRO A 32 -3.34 -4.59 3.15
CA PRO A 32 -3.31 -5.53 4.27
C PRO A 32 -3.63 -4.87 5.61
N THR A 33 -4.15 -5.67 6.54
CA THR A 33 -4.41 -5.26 7.92
C THR A 33 -3.17 -4.66 8.59
N PRO A 34 -3.21 -3.41 9.07
CA PRO A 34 -2.09 -2.79 9.78
C PRO A 34 -1.73 -3.51 11.09
N ARG A 35 -0.49 -3.38 11.53
CA ARG A 35 -0.05 -3.91 12.82
C ARG A 35 -0.78 -3.31 14.01
N SER A 36 -1.06 -2.02 13.94
CA SER A 36 -1.84 -1.29 14.96
C SER A 36 -2.75 -0.29 14.26
N LEU A 37 -4.01 -0.27 14.67
CA LEU A 37 -5.00 0.68 14.25
C LEU A 37 -5.85 1.06 15.46
N GLU A 38 -5.85 2.34 15.75
CA GLU A 38 -6.67 2.95 16.81
C GLU A 38 -7.60 3.99 16.17
N LYS A 39 -8.90 3.71 16.19
CA LYS A 39 -9.91 4.67 15.72
C LYS A 39 -10.06 5.79 16.75
N ARG A 40 -10.17 7.04 16.27
CA ARG A 40 -10.43 8.22 17.06
C ARG A 40 -11.78 8.84 16.70
N GLU A 41 -12.24 9.80 17.46
CA GLU A 41 -13.44 10.56 17.16
C GLU A 41 -13.18 11.60 16.07
N GLY A 42 -14.15 11.78 15.17
CA GLY A 42 -14.11 12.74 14.08
C GLY A 42 -13.59 12.15 12.76
N SER A 43 -13.45 13.01 11.78
CA SER A 43 -12.97 12.69 10.42
C SER A 43 -12.20 13.86 9.85
N PHE A 44 -11.24 13.56 8.99
CA PHE A 44 -10.58 14.54 8.11
C PHE A 44 -11.38 14.67 6.83
N LYS A 45 -11.77 15.88 6.49
CA LYS A 45 -12.50 16.16 5.26
C LYS A 45 -11.59 16.74 4.19
N LEU A 46 -11.46 16.05 3.06
CA LEU A 46 -10.81 16.61 1.87
C LEU A 46 -11.67 17.75 1.31
N SER A 47 -11.04 18.86 1.02
CA SER A 47 -11.69 20.02 0.40
C SER A 47 -10.92 20.46 -0.86
N ASP A 48 -11.58 21.18 -1.72
CA ASP A 48 -10.90 21.82 -2.85
C ASP A 48 -9.84 22.81 -2.34
N GLY A 49 -8.66 22.76 -2.95
CA GLY A 49 -7.51 23.55 -2.51
C GLY A 49 -6.68 22.90 -1.38
N VAL A 50 -6.99 21.67 -0.95
CA VAL A 50 -6.17 20.94 0.03
C VAL A 50 -4.71 20.84 -0.42
N SER A 51 -3.78 20.95 0.52
CA SER A 51 -2.35 20.87 0.22
C SER A 51 -1.67 19.66 0.86
N ILE A 52 -0.72 19.08 0.11
CA ILE A 52 0.18 18.04 0.60
C ILE A 52 1.55 18.66 0.86
N GLY A 53 1.91 18.76 2.15
CA GLY A 53 3.18 19.29 2.62
C GLY A 53 4.30 18.26 2.49
N ALA A 54 5.40 18.63 1.80
CA ALA A 54 6.58 17.81 1.66
C ALA A 54 7.82 18.68 1.47
N ILE A 55 8.90 18.44 2.23
CA ILE A 55 10.11 19.27 2.19
C ILE A 55 11.18 18.64 1.31
N THR A 56 11.43 17.32 1.45
CA THR A 56 12.50 16.65 0.72
C THR A 56 12.11 16.32 -0.73
N PRO A 57 13.06 16.26 -1.67
CA PRO A 57 12.76 15.92 -3.07
C PRO A 57 12.02 14.58 -3.21
N GLU A 58 12.39 13.58 -2.39
CA GLU A 58 11.77 12.26 -2.39
C GLU A 58 10.32 12.33 -1.91
N ALA A 59 10.06 13.06 -0.82
CA ALA A 59 8.71 13.26 -0.30
C ALA A 59 7.85 14.06 -1.30
N LYS A 60 8.42 15.08 -1.97
CA LYS A 60 7.72 15.85 -3.02
C LYS A 60 7.30 14.99 -4.21
N LYS A 61 8.12 14.03 -4.64
CA LYS A 61 7.72 13.08 -5.71
C LYS A 61 6.49 12.25 -5.30
N ILE A 62 6.48 11.78 -4.05
CA ILE A 62 5.35 11.01 -3.51
C ILE A 62 4.12 11.92 -3.40
N ALA A 63 4.26 13.12 -2.85
CA ALA A 63 3.19 14.10 -2.74
C ALA A 63 2.57 14.42 -4.12
N THR A 64 3.39 14.63 -5.15
CA THR A 64 2.93 14.91 -6.52
C THR A 64 2.12 13.74 -7.10
N TYR A 65 2.58 12.50 -6.90
CA TYR A 65 1.83 11.32 -7.34
C TYR A 65 0.45 11.23 -6.68
N PHE A 66 0.37 11.40 -5.36
CA PHE A 66 -0.90 11.31 -4.64
C PHE A 66 -1.79 12.53 -4.87
N ALA A 67 -1.23 13.74 -5.05
CA ALA A 67 -1.98 14.91 -5.45
C ALA A 67 -2.70 14.69 -6.78
N ALA A 68 -1.98 14.19 -7.79
CA ALA A 68 -2.58 13.87 -9.09
C ALA A 68 -3.68 12.79 -8.98
N LYS A 69 -3.47 11.76 -8.16
CA LYS A 69 -4.46 10.70 -7.94
C LYS A 69 -5.73 11.22 -7.26
N ILE A 70 -5.59 12.02 -6.22
CA ILE A 70 -6.72 12.65 -5.52
C ILE A 70 -7.45 13.61 -6.47
N SER A 71 -6.73 14.47 -7.18
CA SER A 71 -7.34 15.42 -8.13
C SER A 71 -8.13 14.71 -9.23
N LEU A 72 -7.64 13.55 -9.71
CA LEU A 72 -8.29 12.77 -10.76
C LEU A 72 -9.69 12.30 -10.36
N ALA A 73 -9.84 11.81 -9.14
CA ALA A 73 -11.10 11.28 -8.65
C ALA A 73 -12.05 12.37 -8.12
N THR A 74 -11.51 13.36 -7.42
CA THR A 74 -12.31 14.39 -6.73
C THR A 74 -12.63 15.59 -7.64
N GLY A 75 -11.77 15.89 -8.62
CA GLY A 75 -11.79 17.15 -9.36
C GLY A 75 -11.23 18.33 -8.58
N TYR A 76 -10.66 18.14 -7.40
CA TYR A 76 -10.11 19.19 -6.55
C TYR A 76 -8.72 19.64 -7.04
N ASP A 77 -8.40 20.91 -6.79
CA ASP A 77 -7.04 21.45 -6.96
C ASP A 77 -6.20 21.06 -5.74
N VAL A 78 -5.44 19.98 -5.86
CA VAL A 78 -4.55 19.50 -4.78
C VAL A 78 -3.15 20.04 -4.98
N LYS A 79 -2.69 20.87 -4.06
CA LYS A 79 -1.39 21.54 -4.13
C LYS A 79 -0.29 20.73 -3.45
N VAL A 80 0.93 20.87 -3.95
CA VAL A 80 2.13 20.33 -3.30
C VAL A 80 3.00 21.48 -2.86
N GLU A 81 3.16 21.62 -1.55
CA GLU A 81 3.83 22.76 -0.91
C GLU A 81 4.84 22.26 0.15
N ASP A 82 5.56 23.16 0.80
CA ASP A 82 6.45 22.77 1.91
C ASP A 82 5.67 22.44 3.20
N LYS A 83 4.47 22.97 3.33
CA LYS A 83 3.52 22.72 4.43
C LYS A 83 2.13 22.48 3.86
N GLY A 84 1.32 21.68 4.55
CA GLY A 84 -0.04 21.37 4.10
C GLY A 84 -0.84 20.67 5.19
N GLU A 85 -2.14 20.52 4.93
CA GLU A 85 -3.05 19.78 5.81
C GLU A 85 -2.71 18.28 5.82
N ILE A 86 -2.18 17.77 4.72
CA ILE A 86 -1.62 16.43 4.63
C ILE A 86 -0.10 16.59 4.60
N THR A 87 0.62 16.06 5.57
CA THR A 87 2.08 16.26 5.68
C THR A 87 2.84 14.95 5.57
N LEU A 88 3.86 14.92 4.71
CA LEU A 88 4.77 13.79 4.54
C LEU A 88 6.11 14.08 5.21
N VAL A 89 6.44 13.33 6.27
CA VAL A 89 7.64 13.53 7.07
C VAL A 89 8.61 12.36 6.89
N LEU A 90 9.78 12.64 6.31
CA LEU A 90 10.91 11.70 6.35
C LEU A 90 11.71 11.97 7.62
N ASP A 91 11.68 11.02 8.55
CA ASP A 91 12.40 11.07 9.81
C ASP A 91 13.39 9.90 9.90
N SER A 92 14.66 10.18 9.68
CA SER A 92 15.73 9.18 9.75
C SER A 92 15.97 8.63 11.16
N CYS A 93 15.45 9.29 12.20
CA CYS A 93 15.52 8.83 13.58
C CYS A 93 14.33 7.92 13.95
N ALA A 94 13.31 7.82 13.09
CA ALA A 94 12.18 6.95 13.33
C ALA A 94 12.61 5.48 13.31
N THR A 95 12.17 4.73 14.31
CA THR A 95 12.52 3.30 14.49
C THR A 95 11.67 2.36 13.63
N PHE A 96 11.26 2.82 12.46
CA PHE A 96 10.50 2.01 11.50
C PHE A 96 11.42 1.14 10.66
N SER A 97 10.90 0.00 10.18
CA SER A 97 11.53 -0.69 9.06
C SER A 97 11.51 0.20 7.81
N PRO A 98 12.33 -0.08 6.78
CA PRO A 98 12.37 0.74 5.56
C PRO A 98 11.01 0.90 4.84
N GLU A 99 10.06 0.03 5.08
CA GLU A 99 8.70 0.07 4.54
C GLU A 99 7.63 0.35 5.61
N GLY A 100 8.07 0.63 6.86
CA GLY A 100 7.20 0.98 7.96
C GLY A 100 6.83 2.46 7.97
N TYR A 101 5.69 2.77 8.58
CA TYR A 101 5.17 4.14 8.71
C TYR A 101 4.25 4.28 9.92
N ALA A 102 4.07 5.53 10.34
CA ALA A 102 2.95 5.97 11.16
C ALA A 102 2.07 6.90 10.33
N LEU A 103 0.76 6.70 10.42
CA LEU A 103 -0.26 7.55 9.83
C LEU A 103 -1.16 8.06 10.95
N ASP A 104 -1.21 9.36 11.12
CA ASP A 104 -2.04 10.05 12.09
C ASP A 104 -3.06 10.90 11.34
N VAL A 105 -4.35 10.59 11.52
CA VAL A 105 -5.48 11.29 10.92
C VAL A 105 -6.28 11.96 12.03
N GLU A 106 -6.30 13.28 12.01
CA GLU A 106 -7.10 14.13 12.87
C GLU A 106 -8.08 14.94 12.02
N SER A 107 -9.08 15.56 12.62
CA SER A 107 -10.08 16.34 11.87
C SER A 107 -9.50 17.54 11.10
N SER A 108 -8.34 18.07 11.53
CA SER A 108 -7.72 19.24 10.93
C SER A 108 -6.46 18.96 10.11
N ARG A 109 -5.90 17.75 10.23
CA ARG A 109 -4.64 17.37 9.57
C ARG A 109 -4.48 15.88 9.39
N VAL A 110 -3.65 15.52 8.44
CA VAL A 110 -3.13 14.16 8.25
C VAL A 110 -1.61 14.22 8.25
N GLN A 111 -0.96 13.31 8.97
CA GLN A 111 0.50 13.21 8.95
C GLN A 111 0.94 11.78 8.69
N VAL A 112 1.80 11.61 7.70
CA VAL A 112 2.51 10.35 7.43
C VAL A 112 3.97 10.54 7.79
N THR A 113 4.46 9.70 8.72
CA THR A 113 5.87 9.70 9.13
C THR A 113 6.51 8.36 8.80
N ALA A 114 7.68 8.37 8.17
CA ALA A 114 8.43 7.17 7.84
C ALA A 114 9.94 7.45 7.80
N CYS A 115 10.76 6.41 7.94
CA CYS A 115 12.22 6.54 7.81
C CYS A 115 12.70 6.46 6.35
N SER A 116 11.82 6.15 5.40
CA SER A 116 12.16 6.05 3.98
C SER A 116 10.99 6.48 3.07
N PRO A 117 11.28 6.80 1.80
CA PRO A 117 10.24 7.11 0.83
C PRO A 117 9.21 5.98 0.62
N ARG A 118 9.63 4.71 0.75
CA ARG A 118 8.72 3.56 0.62
C ARG A 118 7.67 3.55 1.74
N GLY A 119 8.09 3.84 2.97
CA GLY A 119 7.17 3.96 4.10
C GLY A 119 6.16 5.09 3.90
N LEU A 120 6.60 6.27 3.42
CA LEU A 120 5.69 7.38 3.09
C LEU A 120 4.67 6.97 2.03
N PHE A 121 5.12 6.29 0.96
CA PHE A 121 4.23 5.79 -0.08
C PHE A 121 3.16 4.85 0.48
N TYR A 122 3.54 3.88 1.32
CA TYR A 122 2.59 2.95 1.93
C TYR A 122 1.67 3.59 2.97
N GLY A 123 2.16 4.59 3.69
CA GLY A 123 1.32 5.40 4.57
C GLY A 123 0.22 6.14 3.79
N MET A 124 0.58 6.73 2.66
CA MET A 124 -0.40 7.39 1.78
C MET A 124 -1.38 6.39 1.15
N GLN A 125 -0.94 5.19 0.74
CA GLN A 125 -1.87 4.15 0.29
C GLN A 125 -2.88 3.78 1.39
N SER A 126 -2.44 3.71 2.64
CA SER A 126 -3.36 3.49 3.77
C SER A 126 -4.31 4.65 3.99
N PHE A 127 -3.85 5.89 3.81
CA PHE A 127 -4.72 7.07 3.88
C PHE A 127 -5.79 7.04 2.79
N LEU A 128 -5.45 6.70 1.55
CA LEU A 128 -6.46 6.57 0.49
C LEU A 128 -7.49 5.49 0.80
N GLN A 129 -7.09 4.37 1.42
CA GLN A 129 -8.03 3.32 1.83
C GLN A 129 -8.96 3.73 3.00
N LEU A 130 -8.69 4.84 3.67
CA LEU A 130 -9.61 5.44 4.65
C LEU A 130 -10.69 6.31 3.99
N LEU A 131 -10.45 6.79 2.78
CA LEU A 131 -11.41 7.56 1.99
C LEU A 131 -12.44 6.62 1.34
N PRO A 132 -13.58 7.16 0.84
CA PRO A 132 -14.51 6.41 0.01
C PRO A 132 -13.79 5.73 -1.18
N ALA A 133 -14.24 4.52 -1.54
CA ALA A 133 -13.59 3.70 -2.59
C ALA A 133 -13.55 4.39 -3.95
N GLU A 134 -14.42 5.35 -4.17
CA GLU A 134 -14.48 6.22 -5.35
C GLU A 134 -13.18 7.00 -5.59
N ILE A 135 -12.30 7.11 -4.58
CA ILE A 135 -10.96 7.73 -4.71
C ILE A 135 -10.06 6.98 -5.69
N GLU A 136 -10.37 5.72 -6.00
CA GLU A 136 -9.66 4.91 -6.98
C GLU A 136 -10.24 5.06 -8.41
N SER A 137 -11.22 5.94 -8.61
CA SER A 137 -11.81 6.18 -9.93
C SER A 137 -10.79 6.79 -10.90
N ALA A 138 -10.87 6.36 -12.17
CA ALA A 138 -10.11 6.93 -13.28
C ALA A 138 -10.69 8.24 -13.82
N GLY A 139 -11.65 8.85 -13.15
CA GLY A 139 -12.27 10.12 -13.50
C GLY A 139 -13.08 10.69 -12.35
N ILE A 140 -13.50 11.96 -12.51
CA ILE A 140 -14.18 12.72 -11.45
C ILE A 140 -15.50 12.03 -11.07
N VAL A 141 -15.64 11.76 -9.77
CA VAL A 141 -16.88 11.29 -9.16
C VAL A 141 -17.51 12.42 -8.36
N ARG A 142 -18.81 12.68 -8.62
CA ARG A 142 -19.57 13.74 -7.96
C ARG A 142 -20.40 13.18 -6.82
N ASP A 143 -20.83 14.07 -5.92
CA ASP A 143 -21.74 13.75 -4.81
C ASP A 143 -21.17 12.70 -3.84
N VAL A 144 -19.83 12.76 -3.60
CA VAL A 144 -19.13 11.93 -2.63
C VAL A 144 -18.61 12.81 -1.49
N ASP A 145 -18.92 12.41 -0.26
CA ASP A 145 -18.30 13.01 0.93
C ASP A 145 -16.91 12.42 1.12
N TRP A 146 -15.90 13.19 0.71
CA TRP A 146 -14.49 12.78 0.77
C TRP A 146 -13.96 12.91 2.21
N GLU A 147 -14.33 11.97 3.07
CA GLU A 147 -13.97 11.96 4.47
C GLU A 147 -13.19 10.70 4.86
N ALA A 148 -12.10 10.88 5.58
CA ALA A 148 -11.33 9.81 6.20
C ALA A 148 -11.58 9.82 7.70
N PRO A 149 -11.97 8.70 8.34
CA PRO A 149 -12.17 8.64 9.78
C PRO A 149 -10.85 8.94 10.51
N ALA A 150 -10.95 9.67 11.62
CA ALA A 150 -9.79 9.94 12.46
C ALA A 150 -9.25 8.64 13.06
N ALA A 151 -7.94 8.43 12.92
CA ALA A 151 -7.29 7.21 13.35
C ALA A 151 -5.78 7.41 13.54
N ASN A 152 -5.17 6.60 14.40
CA ASN A 152 -3.73 6.41 14.47
C ASN A 152 -3.38 5.01 13.99
N ILE A 153 -2.49 4.92 13.01
CA ILE A 153 -2.08 3.66 12.38
C ILE A 153 -0.57 3.58 12.43
N ILE A 154 -0.06 2.46 12.97
CA ILE A 154 1.35 2.12 12.90
C ILE A 154 1.45 0.79 12.16
N ASP A 155 2.17 0.79 11.06
CA ASP A 155 2.28 -0.40 10.23
C ASP A 155 3.71 -0.62 9.73
N SER A 156 4.01 -1.89 9.48
CA SER A 156 5.26 -2.34 8.89
C SER A 156 5.02 -3.73 8.30
N PRO A 157 5.44 -3.99 7.08
CA PRO A 157 5.23 -5.29 6.45
C PRO A 157 5.80 -6.43 7.29
N ARG A 158 5.04 -7.52 7.39
CA ARG A 158 5.49 -8.75 8.04
C ARG A 158 6.58 -9.47 7.24
N PHE A 159 6.47 -9.42 5.90
CA PHE A 159 7.40 -10.05 4.97
C PHE A 159 8.08 -8.99 4.11
N ALA A 160 9.41 -9.09 3.96
CA ALA A 160 10.18 -8.21 3.08
C ALA A 160 9.86 -8.45 1.61
N TYR A 161 9.63 -9.69 1.20
CA TYR A 161 9.20 -10.06 -0.14
C TYR A 161 7.68 -10.21 -0.19
N ARG A 162 7.04 -9.41 -1.03
CA ARG A 162 5.61 -9.46 -1.32
C ARG A 162 5.44 -9.36 -2.83
N GLY A 163 5.52 -10.51 -3.48
CA GLY A 163 5.60 -10.61 -4.92
C GLY A 163 4.38 -11.22 -5.56
N ILE A 164 4.17 -10.88 -6.83
CA ILE A 164 3.26 -11.53 -7.74
C ILE A 164 4.00 -11.98 -8.99
N HIS A 165 3.59 -13.10 -9.56
CA HIS A 165 4.05 -13.57 -10.86
C HIS A 165 3.08 -13.09 -11.94
N MET A 166 3.61 -12.40 -12.96
CA MET A 166 2.87 -11.97 -14.15
C MET A 166 3.42 -12.69 -15.37
N ASP A 167 2.55 -13.30 -16.14
CA ASP A 167 2.92 -14.13 -17.29
C ASP A 167 2.36 -13.59 -18.60
N PRO A 168 2.89 -12.50 -19.14
CA PRO A 168 2.53 -12.01 -20.47
C PRO A 168 3.09 -12.88 -21.60
N CYS A 169 3.95 -13.84 -21.30
CA CYS A 169 4.46 -14.77 -22.28
C CYS A 169 3.37 -15.68 -22.82
N ARG A 170 2.62 -16.36 -21.93
CA ARG A 170 1.54 -17.27 -22.31
C ARG A 170 0.21 -16.56 -22.59
N HIS A 171 -0.01 -15.40 -21.96
CA HIS A 171 -1.15 -14.52 -22.21
C HIS A 171 -0.67 -13.10 -22.39
N PHE A 172 -0.59 -12.65 -23.64
CA PHE A 172 -0.13 -11.31 -23.96
C PHE A 172 -0.90 -10.26 -23.17
N MET A 173 -0.16 -9.32 -22.57
CA MET A 173 -0.71 -8.16 -21.88
C MET A 173 -0.17 -6.91 -22.54
N THR A 174 -1.05 -5.96 -22.81
CA THR A 174 -0.67 -4.64 -23.28
C THR A 174 0.07 -3.86 -22.21
N VAL A 175 0.82 -2.84 -22.62
CA VAL A 175 1.51 -1.95 -21.67
C VAL A 175 0.53 -1.30 -20.68
N GLU A 176 -0.66 -0.93 -21.14
CA GLU A 176 -1.68 -0.30 -20.29
C GLU A 176 -2.26 -1.28 -19.27
N GLU A 177 -2.45 -2.53 -19.65
CA GLU A 177 -2.88 -3.58 -18.70
C GLU A 177 -1.81 -3.84 -17.64
N VAL A 178 -0.53 -3.90 -18.03
CA VAL A 178 0.58 -4.05 -17.08
C VAL A 178 0.65 -2.87 -16.12
N LYS A 179 0.54 -1.63 -16.61
CA LYS A 179 0.51 -0.43 -15.76
C LYS A 179 -0.65 -0.47 -14.77
N LYS A 180 -1.85 -0.83 -15.23
CA LYS A 180 -3.02 -1.00 -14.37
C LYS A 180 -2.80 -2.05 -13.28
N GLN A 181 -2.17 -3.17 -13.62
CA GLN A 181 -1.81 -4.19 -12.63
C GLN A 181 -0.82 -3.64 -11.59
N ILE A 182 0.20 -2.89 -12.01
CA ILE A 182 1.16 -2.26 -11.09
C ILE A 182 0.44 -1.31 -10.13
N ASP A 183 -0.47 -0.48 -10.62
CA ASP A 183 -1.24 0.45 -9.79
C ASP A 183 -2.07 -0.32 -8.75
N VAL A 184 -2.82 -1.33 -9.16
CA VAL A 184 -3.61 -2.17 -8.24
C VAL A 184 -2.73 -2.87 -7.21
N LEU A 185 -1.60 -3.44 -7.61
CA LEU A 185 -0.68 -4.12 -6.71
C LEU A 185 -0.07 -3.15 -5.68
N SER A 186 0.20 -1.92 -6.11
CA SER A 186 0.75 -0.87 -5.24
C SER A 186 -0.21 -0.47 -4.13
N MET A 187 -1.54 -0.47 -4.39
CA MET A 187 -2.57 -0.20 -3.37
C MET A 187 -2.49 -1.20 -2.22
N PHE A 188 -2.16 -2.45 -2.52
CA PHE A 188 -2.02 -3.54 -1.54
C PHE A 188 -0.58 -3.73 -1.04
N LYS A 189 0.29 -2.75 -1.29
CA LYS A 189 1.69 -2.73 -0.81
C LYS A 189 2.53 -3.92 -1.30
N ILE A 190 2.19 -4.47 -2.46
CA ILE A 190 3.04 -5.44 -3.17
C ILE A 190 4.29 -4.70 -3.66
N ASN A 191 5.48 -5.28 -3.47
CA ASN A 191 6.74 -4.60 -3.75
C ASN A 191 7.60 -5.29 -4.81
N THR A 192 7.16 -6.42 -5.32
CA THR A 192 7.94 -7.22 -6.26
C THR A 192 7.04 -7.79 -7.34
N ILE A 193 7.48 -7.69 -8.59
CA ILE A 193 6.85 -8.36 -9.73
C ILE A 193 7.87 -9.33 -10.32
N HIS A 194 7.52 -10.61 -10.35
CA HIS A 194 8.21 -11.59 -11.14
C HIS A 194 7.59 -11.57 -12.55
N TRP A 195 8.29 -10.92 -13.48
CA TRP A 195 7.80 -10.71 -14.82
C TRP A 195 8.31 -11.81 -15.76
N HIS A 196 7.42 -12.72 -16.13
CA HIS A 196 7.73 -13.86 -17.00
C HIS A 196 7.52 -13.47 -18.47
N LEU A 197 8.60 -13.11 -19.14
CA LEU A 197 8.56 -12.51 -20.49
C LEU A 197 8.88 -13.50 -21.59
N THR A 198 9.42 -14.68 -21.28
CA THR A 198 9.91 -15.62 -22.28
C THR A 198 9.59 -17.05 -21.90
N ASP A 199 8.94 -17.79 -22.80
CA ASP A 199 8.67 -19.22 -22.70
C ASP A 199 8.47 -19.77 -24.11
N ASP A 200 8.10 -21.05 -24.25
CA ASP A 200 7.85 -21.72 -25.54
C ASP A 200 6.66 -21.14 -26.32
N GLN A 201 5.69 -20.53 -25.63
CA GLN A 201 4.50 -19.92 -26.24
C GLN A 201 4.71 -18.48 -26.72
N GLY A 202 5.79 -17.82 -26.34
CA GLY A 202 6.04 -16.47 -26.80
C GLY A 202 7.31 -15.83 -26.21
N TRP A 203 7.80 -14.84 -26.92
CA TRP A 203 8.99 -14.08 -26.54
C TRP A 203 8.67 -12.60 -26.50
N ARG A 204 8.56 -12.00 -25.31
CA ARG A 204 8.11 -10.61 -25.10
C ARG A 204 9.22 -9.62 -24.77
N ILE A 205 10.49 -10.07 -24.84
CA ILE A 205 11.65 -9.23 -24.55
C ILE A 205 12.38 -8.92 -25.86
N GLU A 206 12.58 -7.63 -26.16
CA GLU A 206 13.36 -7.22 -27.32
C GLU A 206 14.86 -7.48 -27.04
N ILE A 207 15.49 -8.27 -27.93
CA ILE A 207 16.94 -8.39 -27.96
C ILE A 207 17.42 -7.82 -29.30
N LYS A 208 18.04 -6.65 -29.26
CA LYS A 208 18.43 -5.90 -30.46
C LYS A 208 19.32 -6.69 -31.42
N GLN A 209 20.14 -7.62 -30.90
CA GLN A 209 21.01 -8.50 -31.71
C GLN A 209 20.23 -9.66 -32.37
N TYR A 210 19.03 -9.95 -31.89
CA TYR A 210 18.18 -11.06 -32.35
C TYR A 210 16.73 -10.59 -32.49
N PRO A 211 16.43 -9.63 -33.42
CA PRO A 211 15.12 -9.02 -33.51
C PRO A 211 14.02 -10.03 -33.85
N GLY A 212 14.33 -11.07 -34.62
CA GLY A 212 13.40 -12.13 -34.96
C GLY A 212 12.79 -12.88 -33.76
N LEU A 213 13.41 -12.82 -32.57
CA LEU A 213 12.84 -13.42 -31.38
C LEU A 213 11.55 -12.68 -30.95
N ALA A 214 11.52 -11.36 -31.04
CA ALA A 214 10.33 -10.57 -30.69
C ALA A 214 9.37 -10.39 -31.89
N GLU A 215 9.88 -10.30 -33.13
CA GLU A 215 9.07 -10.07 -34.32
C GLU A 215 8.30 -11.31 -34.77
N ILE A 216 8.85 -12.51 -34.56
CA ILE A 216 8.27 -13.79 -34.97
C ILE A 216 7.75 -14.57 -33.77
N GLY A 217 8.46 -14.54 -32.65
CA GLY A 217 8.11 -15.27 -31.44
C GLY A 217 7.29 -14.44 -30.43
N GLY A 218 7.03 -13.17 -30.72
CA GLY A 218 6.31 -12.23 -29.85
C GLY A 218 4.82 -12.18 -30.10
#